data_c1a5458b191da99f4290804d669ac5d5
#
_entry.id   c1a5458b191da99f4290804d669ac5d5
#
_cell.length_a   1.000
_cell.length_b   1.000
_cell.length_c   1.000
_cell.angle_alpha   90.00
_cell.angle_beta   90.00
_cell.angle_gamma   90.00
#
_symmetry.space_group_name_H-M   'P 1'
#
loop_
_entity.id
_entity.type
_entity.pdbx_description
1 polymer ?
#
loop_
_entity_poly.entity_id
_entity_poly.type
_entity_poly.pdbx_seq_one_letter_code
_entity_poly.pdbx_strand_id
1 'polypeptide(L)'
;MDSSEAKSSAELRIIKEIQDLGLSDYVAELDEKGFTVIPPDIACPNGLDKRLLEGILRVSEERSGIKPDLKNGSTHQNFGATELAEKNKDLGLGVESTDGISNDSPIGEFLPSLIFEGQVFEDALMNPVLLAISTYLLGYQCVMSSMTAFVKGPNKVNLDLHCDTLLPNPLPDHALVCNCTYALTDYNKENGSIAFVPGSHKKNRAPNKSETTLSKDSNAIHVDAKAGSLIIFHGACWHGAYNRTAKGLRVTMPVLMARTYMRTEENLCEIVPDEMLKRNGPRF
;
A
#
# COMPACT_ATOMS: atom_id res chain seq x y z
N MET A 1 9.26 4.25 38.90
CA MET A 1 9.18 2.79 38.84
C MET A 1 9.43 2.42 37.40
N ASP A 2 10.62 1.91 37.14
CA ASP A 2 11.09 1.58 35.81
C ASP A 2 10.52 0.20 35.46
N SER A 3 9.38 0.18 34.76
CA SER A 3 8.78 -1.05 34.23
C SER A 3 9.39 -1.35 32.88
N SER A 4 10.65 -1.76 32.85
CA SER A 4 11.17 -2.50 31.68
C SER A 4 10.49 -3.88 31.68
N GLU A 5 9.28 -3.96 31.11
CA GLU A 5 8.68 -5.26 30.83
C GLU A 5 9.64 -6.07 29.95
N ALA A 6 9.97 -7.27 30.38
CA ALA A 6 10.83 -8.15 29.61
C ALA A 6 10.15 -8.46 28.26
N LYS A 7 10.82 -8.11 27.15
CA LYS A 7 10.30 -8.39 25.80
C LYS A 7 10.03 -9.88 25.62
N SER A 8 8.93 -10.22 24.99
CA SER A 8 8.60 -11.61 24.65
C SER A 8 9.62 -12.21 23.67
N SER A 9 9.69 -13.53 23.59
CA SER A 9 10.56 -14.22 22.63
C SER A 9 10.26 -13.86 21.18
N ALA A 10 8.99 -13.55 20.86
CA ALA A 10 8.57 -13.10 19.53
C ALA A 10 9.09 -11.68 19.24
N GLU A 11 9.03 -10.76 20.21
CA GLU A 11 9.57 -9.41 20.05
C GLU A 11 11.09 -9.42 19.89
N LEU A 12 11.79 -10.24 20.66
CA LEU A 12 13.25 -10.38 20.51
C LEU A 12 13.63 -10.94 19.13
N ARG A 13 12.85 -11.90 18.63
CA ARG A 13 13.06 -12.49 17.30
C ARG A 13 12.87 -11.47 16.19
N ILE A 14 11.80 -10.68 16.21
CA ILE A 14 11.55 -9.68 15.15
C ILE A 14 12.57 -8.54 15.20
N ILE A 15 13.00 -8.10 16.39
CA ILE A 15 14.07 -7.10 16.54
C ILE A 15 15.36 -7.60 15.89
N LYS A 16 15.72 -8.87 16.15
CA LYS A 16 16.89 -9.48 15.52
C LYS A 16 16.75 -9.55 13.99
N GLU A 17 15.60 -9.94 13.46
CA GLU A 17 15.32 -9.99 12.02
C GLU A 17 15.46 -8.60 11.37
N ILE A 18 14.93 -7.55 12.02
CA ILE A 18 15.10 -6.15 11.60
C ILE A 18 16.57 -5.74 11.55
N GLN A 19 17.35 -6.12 12.57
CA GLN A 19 18.79 -5.82 12.63
C GLN A 19 19.58 -6.58 11.56
N ASP A 20 19.31 -7.87 11.39
CA ASP A 20 19.98 -8.73 10.40
C ASP A 20 19.74 -8.24 8.95
N LEU A 21 18.58 -7.63 8.69
CA LEU A 21 18.21 -7.03 7.39
C LEU A 21 18.66 -5.55 7.25
N GLY A 22 19.28 -4.96 8.26
CA GLY A 22 19.72 -3.56 8.23
C GLY A 22 18.57 -2.54 8.23
N LEU A 23 17.42 -2.89 8.83
CA LEU A 23 16.19 -2.09 8.78
C LEU A 23 15.95 -1.23 10.02
N SER A 24 16.89 -1.17 10.97
CA SER A 24 16.68 -0.49 12.25
C SER A 24 16.32 1.00 12.12
N ASP A 25 17.00 1.72 11.24
CA ASP A 25 16.75 3.16 11.04
C ASP A 25 15.39 3.40 10.36
N TYR A 26 14.98 2.53 9.46
CA TYR A 26 13.67 2.59 8.80
C TYR A 26 12.52 2.32 9.77
N VAL A 27 12.71 1.40 10.70
CA VAL A 27 11.74 1.13 11.77
C VAL A 27 11.65 2.31 12.73
N ALA A 28 12.78 2.91 13.12
CA ALA A 28 12.78 4.12 13.96
C ALA A 28 12.05 5.29 13.28
N GLU A 29 12.26 5.48 11.99
CA GLU A 29 11.54 6.48 11.19
C GLU A 29 10.02 6.19 11.14
N LEU A 30 9.66 4.92 10.95
CA LEU A 30 8.27 4.47 10.94
C LEU A 30 7.57 4.74 12.27
N ASP A 31 8.23 4.46 13.39
CA ASP A 31 7.70 4.74 14.75
C ASP A 31 7.55 6.24 15.02
N GLU A 32 8.47 7.06 14.49
CA GLU A 32 8.42 8.51 14.68
C GLU A 32 7.36 9.15 13.79
N LYS A 33 7.41 8.87 12.48
CA LYS A 33 6.63 9.57 11.46
C LYS A 33 5.33 8.86 11.06
N GLY A 34 5.25 7.54 11.27
CA GLY A 34 4.15 6.69 10.81
C GLY A 34 4.35 6.14 9.40
N PHE A 35 5.47 6.43 8.76
CA PHE A 35 5.86 5.90 7.45
C PHE A 35 7.38 5.90 7.29
N THR A 36 7.87 5.09 6.36
CA THR A 36 9.28 5.04 5.96
C THR A 36 9.41 4.65 4.48
N VAL A 37 10.56 4.95 3.89
CA VAL A 37 10.89 4.65 2.48
C VAL A 37 12.17 3.84 2.41
N ILE A 38 12.07 2.60 2.01
CA ILE A 38 13.21 1.69 1.87
C ILE A 38 13.68 1.74 0.42
N PRO A 39 14.98 1.99 0.17
CA PRO A 39 15.51 2.18 -1.18
C PRO A 39 15.54 0.87 -1.99
N PRO A 40 15.66 0.95 -3.33
CA PRO A 40 15.52 -0.19 -4.24
C PRO A 40 16.52 -1.32 -4.02
N ASP A 41 17.75 -1.02 -3.64
CA ASP A 41 18.82 -1.99 -3.39
C ASP A 41 18.52 -2.90 -2.19
N ILE A 42 17.76 -2.42 -1.22
CA ILE A 42 17.28 -3.20 -0.07
C ILE A 42 15.91 -3.81 -0.38
N ALA A 43 14.98 -3.02 -0.93
CA ALA A 43 13.58 -3.41 -1.11
C ALA A 43 13.35 -4.39 -2.26
N CYS A 44 14.06 -4.22 -3.37
CA CYS A 44 13.84 -4.99 -4.61
C CYS A 44 15.14 -5.61 -5.16
N PRO A 45 15.85 -6.43 -4.37
CA PRO A 45 17.03 -7.10 -4.88
C PRO A 45 16.67 -7.97 -6.10
N ASN A 46 17.64 -8.22 -6.97
CA ASN A 46 17.51 -9.10 -8.15
C ASN A 46 16.43 -8.66 -9.16
N GLY A 47 16.14 -7.35 -9.23
CA GLY A 47 15.22 -6.78 -10.22
C GLY A 47 13.75 -7.19 -10.02
N LEU A 48 13.33 -7.41 -8.79
CA LEU A 48 11.92 -7.67 -8.44
C LEU A 48 11.00 -6.55 -8.93
N ASP A 49 11.41 -5.30 -8.80
CA ASP A 49 10.70 -4.11 -9.27
C ASP A 49 10.35 -4.16 -10.77
N LYS A 50 11.33 -4.55 -11.60
CA LYS A 50 11.12 -4.66 -13.05
C LYS A 50 10.17 -5.77 -13.41
N ARG A 51 10.33 -6.94 -12.79
CA ARG A 51 9.42 -8.08 -12.99
C ARG A 51 7.99 -7.77 -12.54
N LEU A 52 7.82 -7.04 -11.42
CA LEU A 52 6.51 -6.57 -10.94
C LEU A 52 5.90 -5.57 -11.91
N LEU A 53 6.66 -4.60 -12.39
CA LEU A 53 6.19 -3.63 -13.38
C LEU A 53 5.70 -4.35 -14.65
N GLU A 54 6.49 -5.26 -15.21
CA GLU A 54 6.10 -6.06 -16.37
C GLU A 54 4.82 -6.86 -16.10
N GLY A 55 4.71 -7.50 -14.93
CA GLY A 55 3.54 -8.25 -14.53
C GLY A 55 2.28 -7.38 -14.47
N ILE A 56 2.36 -6.20 -13.86
CA ILE A 56 1.22 -5.28 -13.75
C ILE A 56 0.81 -4.74 -15.12
N LEU A 57 1.76 -4.37 -15.98
CA LEU A 57 1.42 -3.89 -17.33
C LEU A 57 0.76 -5.00 -18.16
N ARG A 58 1.20 -6.25 -18.03
CA ARG A 58 0.55 -7.42 -18.64
C ARG A 58 -0.89 -7.57 -18.13
N VAL A 59 -1.10 -7.55 -16.82
CA VAL A 59 -2.45 -7.68 -16.23
C VAL A 59 -3.38 -6.55 -16.67
N SER A 60 -2.87 -5.30 -16.73
CA SER A 60 -3.62 -4.17 -17.24
C SER A 60 -4.04 -4.38 -18.70
N GLU A 61 -3.11 -4.82 -19.57
CA GLU A 61 -3.42 -5.12 -20.98
C GLU A 61 -4.42 -6.26 -21.11
N GLU A 62 -4.24 -7.37 -20.38
CA GLU A 62 -5.14 -8.54 -20.44
C GLU A 62 -6.57 -8.21 -19.98
N ARG A 63 -6.72 -7.40 -18.91
CA ARG A 63 -8.03 -7.05 -18.37
C ARG A 63 -8.77 -6.00 -19.19
N SER A 64 -8.07 -5.10 -19.84
CA SER A 64 -8.66 -3.97 -20.56
C SER A 64 -8.66 -4.11 -22.07
N GLY A 65 -7.79 -4.95 -22.63
CA GLY A 65 -7.53 -5.02 -24.06
C GLY A 65 -6.70 -3.85 -24.60
N ILE A 66 -6.17 -2.96 -23.74
CA ILE A 66 -5.39 -1.77 -24.13
C ILE A 66 -3.99 -1.87 -23.52
N LYS A 67 -2.98 -1.85 -24.38
CA LYS A 67 -1.58 -1.88 -23.93
C LYS A 67 -1.19 -0.55 -23.24
N PRO A 68 -0.75 -0.58 -21.98
CA PRO A 68 -0.30 0.62 -21.28
C PRO A 68 0.98 1.20 -21.92
N ASP A 69 1.01 2.52 -22.11
CA ASP A 69 2.20 3.25 -22.57
C ASP A 69 2.78 4.10 -21.46
N LEU A 70 3.86 3.61 -20.85
CA LEU A 70 4.53 4.30 -19.73
C LEU A 70 4.98 5.72 -20.08
N LYS A 71 5.35 5.99 -21.35
CA LYS A 71 5.88 7.29 -21.77
C LYS A 71 4.79 8.30 -22.11
N ASN A 72 3.71 7.84 -22.76
CA ASN A 72 2.69 8.73 -23.31
C ASN A 72 1.40 8.71 -22.52
N GLY A 73 1.19 7.69 -21.65
CA GLY A 73 0.03 7.60 -20.82
C GLY A 73 -1.20 7.05 -21.55
N SER A 74 -1.16 5.80 -21.92
CA SER A 74 -2.35 5.06 -22.36
C SER A 74 -2.96 4.34 -21.15
N THR A 75 -3.47 5.09 -20.18
CA THR A 75 -4.31 4.51 -19.16
C THR A 75 -5.77 4.58 -19.61
N HIS A 76 -6.49 3.51 -19.38
CA HIS A 76 -7.93 3.50 -19.48
C HIS A 76 -8.49 3.42 -18.06
N GLN A 77 -9.76 3.65 -17.98
CA GLN A 77 -10.42 3.91 -16.70
C GLN A 77 -10.58 2.65 -15.86
N ASN A 78 -10.30 2.78 -14.61
CA ASN A 78 -10.90 2.22 -13.40
C ASN A 78 -11.68 0.90 -13.56
N PHE A 79 -11.16 -0.04 -14.29
CA PHE A 79 -11.86 -1.27 -14.62
C PHE A 79 -12.27 -2.06 -13.35
N GLY A 80 -11.36 -2.17 -12.39
CA GLY A 80 -11.65 -2.84 -11.13
C GLY A 80 -12.33 -1.96 -10.07
N ALA A 81 -12.17 -0.62 -10.15
CA ALA A 81 -12.80 0.29 -9.19
C ALA A 81 -14.32 0.37 -9.36
N THR A 82 -14.83 0.16 -10.59
CA THR A 82 -16.28 0.13 -10.84
C THR A 82 -16.91 -1.08 -10.14
N GLU A 83 -16.32 -2.27 -10.29
CA GLU A 83 -16.81 -3.48 -9.61
C GLU A 83 -16.73 -3.36 -8.09
N LEU A 84 -15.64 -2.80 -7.57
CA LEU A 84 -15.46 -2.60 -6.14
C LEU A 84 -16.45 -1.55 -5.61
N ALA A 85 -16.69 -0.48 -6.35
CA ALA A 85 -17.67 0.54 -5.98
C ALA A 85 -19.11 -0.01 -5.98
N GLU A 86 -19.49 -0.80 -6.98
CA GLU A 86 -20.79 -1.47 -7.02
C GLU A 86 -20.95 -2.46 -5.85
N LYS A 87 -19.94 -3.29 -5.61
CA LYS A 87 -19.95 -4.24 -4.49
C LYS A 87 -19.98 -3.53 -3.12
N ASN A 88 -19.28 -2.42 -2.97
CA ASN A 88 -19.29 -1.64 -1.74
C ASN A 88 -20.63 -0.90 -1.53
N LYS A 89 -21.29 -0.47 -2.60
CA LYS A 89 -22.63 0.10 -2.56
C LYS A 89 -23.65 -0.92 -2.05
N ASP A 90 -23.60 -2.15 -2.55
CA ASP A 90 -24.47 -3.23 -2.09
C ASP A 90 -24.22 -3.63 -0.63
N LEU A 91 -23.01 -3.42 -0.13
CA LEU A 91 -22.63 -3.66 1.28
C LEU A 91 -22.91 -2.47 2.19
N GLY A 92 -23.44 -1.35 1.68
CA GLY A 92 -23.67 -0.13 2.45
C GLY A 92 -22.37 0.59 2.90
N LEU A 93 -21.25 0.24 2.29
CA LEU A 93 -19.95 0.87 2.55
C LEU A 93 -19.78 2.07 1.61
N GLY A 94 -20.36 3.17 2.00
CA GLY A 94 -20.52 4.43 1.33
C GLY A 94 -19.41 4.96 0.44
N VAL A 95 -19.39 4.55 -0.82
CA VAL A 95 -18.93 5.39 -1.91
C VAL A 95 -20.20 6.00 -2.53
N GLU A 96 -20.51 7.23 -2.16
CA GLU A 96 -21.78 7.88 -2.51
C GLU A 96 -21.98 8.16 -4.00
N SER A 97 -20.98 7.99 -4.88
CA SER A 97 -21.17 8.07 -6.32
C SER A 97 -20.11 7.34 -7.12
N THR A 98 -20.55 6.53 -8.06
CA THR A 98 -19.77 6.03 -9.18
C THR A 98 -19.60 7.08 -10.30
N ASP A 99 -20.24 8.25 -10.15
CA ASP A 99 -20.22 9.33 -11.16
C ASP A 99 -18.85 10.03 -11.30
N GLY A 100 -17.89 9.70 -10.45
CA GLY A 100 -16.55 10.27 -10.44
C GLY A 100 -15.44 9.36 -11.00
N ILE A 101 -15.76 8.18 -11.50
CA ILE A 101 -14.77 7.28 -12.12
C ILE A 101 -14.56 7.72 -13.57
N SER A 102 -13.97 8.88 -13.71
CA SER A 102 -13.55 9.47 -14.98
C SER A 102 -12.03 9.36 -15.14
N ASN A 103 -11.48 9.78 -16.28
CA ASN A 103 -10.05 9.95 -16.50
C ASN A 103 -9.38 10.87 -15.45
N ASP A 104 -10.15 11.53 -14.61
CA ASP A 104 -9.73 12.37 -13.50
C ASP A 104 -9.73 11.63 -12.14
N SER A 105 -9.87 10.29 -12.11
CA SER A 105 -9.74 9.52 -10.87
C SER A 105 -8.43 9.83 -10.13
N PRO A 106 -8.47 10.05 -8.82
CA PRO A 106 -7.26 10.32 -8.03
C PRO A 106 -6.30 9.12 -7.99
N ILE A 107 -6.78 7.91 -8.22
CA ILE A 107 -5.98 6.68 -8.16
C ILE A 107 -5.57 6.14 -9.54
N GLY A 108 -6.26 6.50 -10.63
CA GLY A 108 -6.07 5.94 -11.96
C GLY A 108 -6.77 4.60 -12.12
N GLU A 109 -6.22 3.71 -12.95
CA GLU A 109 -6.69 2.34 -13.10
C GLU A 109 -6.38 1.54 -11.83
N PHE A 110 -7.36 0.77 -11.36
CA PHE A 110 -7.26 -0.07 -10.18
C PHE A 110 -7.28 -1.56 -10.56
N LEU A 111 -6.24 -2.29 -10.19
CA LEU A 111 -6.08 -3.71 -10.49
C LEU A 111 -6.07 -4.51 -9.17
N PRO A 112 -7.18 -5.13 -8.77
CA PRO A 112 -7.24 -5.96 -7.57
C PRO A 112 -6.74 -7.38 -7.79
N SER A 113 -6.56 -8.13 -6.70
CA SER A 113 -6.31 -9.58 -6.65
C SER A 113 -5.07 -10.05 -7.42
N LEU A 114 -4.00 -9.23 -7.38
CA LEU A 114 -2.78 -9.50 -8.13
C LEU A 114 -2.04 -10.76 -7.67
N ILE A 115 -2.26 -11.23 -6.46
CA ILE A 115 -1.62 -12.45 -5.94
C ILE A 115 -1.86 -13.67 -6.84
N PHE A 116 -2.95 -13.68 -7.61
CA PHE A 116 -3.31 -14.77 -8.52
C PHE A 116 -2.73 -14.61 -9.94
N GLU A 117 -2.06 -13.51 -10.22
CA GLU A 117 -1.60 -13.16 -11.56
C GLU A 117 -0.17 -13.63 -11.88
N GLY A 118 0.40 -14.48 -11.04
CA GLY A 118 1.68 -15.15 -11.30
C GLY A 118 2.69 -15.07 -10.17
N GLN A 119 3.75 -15.87 -10.30
CA GLN A 119 4.76 -16.10 -9.27
C GLN A 119 5.43 -14.80 -8.75
N VAL A 120 5.59 -13.79 -9.60
CA VAL A 120 6.24 -12.53 -9.20
C VAL A 120 5.48 -11.82 -8.07
N PHE A 121 4.16 -11.96 -8.01
CA PHE A 121 3.34 -11.38 -6.95
C PHE A 121 3.46 -12.16 -5.64
N GLU A 122 3.62 -13.49 -5.73
CA GLU A 122 3.97 -14.32 -4.58
C GLU A 122 5.37 -13.98 -4.05
N ASP A 123 6.36 -13.80 -4.94
CA ASP A 123 7.71 -13.33 -4.58
C ASP A 123 7.67 -11.98 -3.86
N ALA A 124 6.79 -11.08 -4.28
CA ALA A 124 6.63 -9.76 -3.66
C ALA A 124 6.03 -9.85 -2.25
N LEU A 125 5.04 -10.72 -2.03
CA LEU A 125 4.47 -10.98 -0.71
C LEU A 125 5.52 -11.60 0.21
N MET A 126 6.32 -12.53 -0.31
CA MET A 126 7.37 -13.25 0.45
C MET A 126 8.68 -12.47 0.58
N ASN A 127 8.71 -11.21 0.18
CA ASN A 127 9.86 -10.33 0.34
C ASN A 127 10.23 -10.20 1.84
N PRO A 128 11.46 -10.56 2.24
CA PRO A 128 11.87 -10.51 3.65
C PRO A 128 11.71 -9.14 4.30
N VAL A 129 11.96 -8.06 3.55
CA VAL A 129 11.83 -6.69 4.02
C VAL A 129 10.37 -6.34 4.34
N LEU A 130 9.46 -6.69 3.44
CA LEU A 130 8.02 -6.50 3.64
C LEU A 130 7.54 -7.30 4.86
N LEU A 131 7.90 -8.58 4.92
CA LEU A 131 7.51 -9.48 6.01
C LEU A 131 8.06 -9.05 7.36
N ALA A 132 9.32 -8.58 7.42
CA ALA A 132 9.93 -8.14 8.67
C ALA A 132 9.21 -6.91 9.24
N ILE A 133 8.98 -5.87 8.42
CA ILE A 133 8.35 -4.64 8.92
C ILE A 133 6.86 -4.83 9.18
N SER A 134 6.14 -5.57 8.33
CA SER A 134 4.73 -5.89 8.64
C SER A 134 4.61 -6.74 9.93
N THR A 135 5.52 -7.68 10.17
CA THR A 135 5.58 -8.43 11.43
C THR A 135 5.88 -7.54 12.62
N TYR A 136 6.78 -6.57 12.47
CA TYR A 136 7.09 -5.60 13.52
C TYR A 136 5.84 -4.83 13.96
N LEU A 137 5.05 -4.33 13.00
CA LEU A 137 3.83 -3.57 13.30
C LEU A 137 2.65 -4.43 13.76
N LEU A 138 2.48 -5.60 13.16
CA LEU A 138 1.24 -6.38 13.26
C LEU A 138 1.38 -7.71 14.00
N GLY A 139 2.61 -8.16 14.23
CA GLY A 139 2.92 -9.47 14.82
C GLY A 139 3.05 -10.59 13.77
N TYR A 140 3.57 -11.75 14.21
CA TYR A 140 3.85 -12.91 13.34
C TYR A 140 2.63 -13.54 12.67
N GLN A 141 1.44 -13.28 13.18
CA GLN A 141 0.19 -13.80 12.64
C GLN A 141 -0.50 -12.81 11.70
N CYS A 142 0.22 -11.77 11.23
CA CYS A 142 -0.35 -10.88 10.24
C CYS A 142 -0.65 -11.63 8.94
N VAL A 143 -1.72 -11.19 8.28
CA VAL A 143 -2.19 -11.76 7.02
C VAL A 143 -2.22 -10.68 5.94
N MET A 144 -2.10 -11.07 4.68
CA MET A 144 -2.37 -10.17 3.58
C MET A 144 -3.87 -9.88 3.51
N SER A 145 -4.25 -8.62 3.46
CA SER A 145 -5.64 -8.17 3.28
C SER A 145 -5.97 -8.00 1.81
N SER A 146 -5.06 -7.40 1.04
CA SER A 146 -5.19 -7.23 -0.40
C SER A 146 -3.84 -7.00 -1.07
N MET A 147 -3.77 -7.33 -2.36
CA MET A 147 -2.65 -6.99 -3.23
C MET A 147 -3.19 -6.38 -4.52
N THR A 148 -2.97 -5.09 -4.67
CA THR A 148 -3.58 -4.30 -5.75
C THR A 148 -2.52 -3.50 -6.51
N ALA A 149 -2.86 -2.92 -7.68
CA ALA A 149 -2.02 -1.93 -8.31
C ALA A 149 -2.82 -0.72 -8.77
N PHE A 150 -2.12 0.41 -8.83
CA PHE A 150 -2.60 1.65 -9.41
C PHE A 150 -1.74 2.03 -10.61
N VAL A 151 -2.39 2.15 -11.78
CA VAL A 151 -1.77 2.65 -13.01
C VAL A 151 -2.34 4.03 -13.29
N LYS A 152 -1.59 5.07 -12.92
CA LYS A 152 -2.07 6.44 -12.88
C LYS A 152 -1.46 7.27 -14.01
N GLY A 153 -2.30 7.77 -14.91
CA GLY A 153 -1.98 8.78 -15.89
C GLY A 153 -2.10 10.22 -15.34
N PRO A 154 -1.88 11.25 -16.17
CA PRO A 154 -2.14 12.64 -15.79
C PRO A 154 -3.59 12.83 -15.36
N ASN A 155 -3.80 13.54 -14.25
CA ASN A 155 -5.12 13.84 -13.72
C ASN A 155 -5.15 15.20 -13.00
N LYS A 156 -6.33 15.68 -12.62
CA LYS A 156 -6.53 17.00 -12.00
C LYS A 156 -6.87 16.94 -10.52
N VAL A 157 -7.17 15.73 -10.01
CA VAL A 157 -7.74 15.55 -8.67
C VAL A 157 -6.72 14.90 -7.75
N ASN A 158 -6.53 15.49 -6.57
CA ASN A 158 -5.78 14.87 -5.49
C ASN A 158 -6.63 13.76 -4.85
N LEU A 159 -5.97 12.77 -4.27
CA LEU A 159 -6.60 11.87 -3.30
C LEU A 159 -6.57 12.56 -1.93
N ASP A 160 -7.72 12.74 -1.34
CA ASP A 160 -7.86 13.39 -0.03
C ASP A 160 -7.15 12.61 1.08
N LEU A 161 -6.75 13.33 2.13
CA LEU A 161 -6.12 12.73 3.30
C LEU A 161 -7.12 11.85 4.04
N HIS A 162 -6.72 10.62 4.29
CA HIS A 162 -7.46 9.57 5.00
C HIS A 162 -6.50 8.69 5.78
N CYS A 163 -7.00 7.68 6.44
CA CYS A 163 -6.22 6.58 6.99
C CYS A 163 -6.85 5.24 6.58
N ASP A 164 -6.02 4.19 6.45
CA ASP A 164 -6.47 2.86 6.04
C ASP A 164 -7.14 2.07 7.18
N THR A 165 -6.99 2.54 8.42
CA THR A 165 -7.69 1.95 9.56
C THR A 165 -9.12 2.45 9.59
N LEU A 166 -10.02 1.73 8.93
CA LEU A 166 -11.43 2.09 8.75
C LEU A 166 -12.29 1.66 9.95
N LEU A 167 -11.98 2.21 11.13
CA LEU A 167 -12.75 1.99 12.36
C LEU A 167 -13.30 3.31 12.90
N PRO A 168 -14.37 3.26 13.73
CA PRO A 168 -14.83 4.44 14.47
C PRO A 168 -13.73 4.97 15.40
N ASN A 169 -13.72 6.30 15.59
CA ASN A 169 -12.85 6.93 16.58
C ASN A 169 -13.29 6.61 18.03
N PRO A 170 -12.38 6.44 18.99
CA PRO A 170 -10.92 6.52 18.84
C PRO A 170 -10.33 5.27 18.20
N LEU A 171 -9.29 5.44 17.39
CA LEU A 171 -8.52 4.31 16.86
C LEU A 171 -7.63 3.74 17.98
N PRO A 172 -7.28 2.44 17.91
CA PRO A 172 -6.31 1.83 18.82
C PRO A 172 -4.94 2.52 18.74
N ASP A 173 -4.17 2.41 19.81
CA ASP A 173 -2.80 2.91 19.91
C ASP A 173 -1.74 2.04 19.20
N HIS A 174 -2.16 0.90 18.67
CA HIS A 174 -1.33 -0.03 17.91
C HIS A 174 -1.85 -0.21 16.48
N ALA A 175 -0.96 -0.61 15.56
CA ALA A 175 -1.33 -0.83 14.18
C ALA A 175 -2.31 -2.01 14.02
N LEU A 176 -3.37 -1.81 13.27
CA LEU A 176 -4.32 -2.86 12.84
C LEU A 176 -4.04 -3.31 11.42
N VAL A 177 -3.61 -2.38 10.58
CA VAL A 177 -3.19 -2.60 9.20
C VAL A 177 -1.88 -1.87 8.93
N CYS A 178 -1.14 -2.37 7.97
CA CYS A 178 0.11 -1.81 7.49
C CYS A 178 0.10 -1.88 5.96
N ASN A 179 0.34 -0.76 5.31
CA ASN A 179 0.44 -0.74 3.86
C ASN A 179 1.92 -0.78 3.44
N CYS A 180 2.23 -1.66 2.51
CA CYS A 180 3.56 -1.87 1.93
C CYS A 180 3.48 -1.63 0.43
N THR A 181 3.75 -0.40 -0.02
CA THR A 181 3.59 0.01 -1.42
C THR A 181 4.91 -0.06 -2.17
N TYR A 182 5.01 -0.93 -3.17
CA TYR A 182 6.10 -0.90 -4.15
C TYR A 182 5.91 0.28 -5.12
N ALA A 183 6.87 1.19 -5.17
CA ALA A 183 6.95 2.24 -6.18
C ALA A 183 7.65 1.67 -7.42
N LEU A 184 6.93 1.35 -8.48
CA LEU A 184 7.47 0.67 -9.66
C LEU A 184 7.89 1.64 -10.78
N THR A 185 7.62 2.91 -10.59
CA THR A 185 8.14 4.04 -11.37
C THR A 185 8.64 5.12 -10.42
N ASP A 186 9.47 6.05 -10.89
CA ASP A 186 9.94 7.16 -10.05
C ASP A 186 8.77 7.92 -9.42
N TYR A 187 8.90 8.24 -8.16
CA TYR A 187 7.86 8.77 -7.30
C TYR A 187 8.27 10.16 -6.82
N ASN A 188 7.52 11.18 -7.19
CA ASN A 188 7.70 12.57 -6.78
C ASN A 188 6.37 13.31 -6.91
N LYS A 189 6.33 14.56 -6.47
CA LYS A 189 5.11 15.36 -6.48
C LYS A 189 4.48 15.49 -7.87
N GLU A 190 5.27 15.73 -8.92
CA GLU A 190 4.77 15.87 -10.31
C GLU A 190 4.23 14.55 -10.85
N ASN A 191 4.80 13.44 -10.40
CA ASN A 191 4.32 12.09 -10.71
C ASN A 191 3.08 11.68 -9.90
N GLY A 192 2.57 12.57 -9.04
CA GLY A 192 1.40 12.29 -8.21
C GLY A 192 1.71 11.34 -7.06
N SER A 193 2.83 11.58 -6.36
CA SER A 193 3.24 10.77 -5.22
C SER A 193 2.27 10.86 -4.04
N ILE A 194 2.34 9.85 -3.20
CA ILE A 194 1.69 9.85 -1.89
C ILE A 194 2.22 11.00 -1.02
N ALA A 195 1.37 11.54 -0.19
CA ALA A 195 1.73 12.52 0.82
C ALA A 195 1.28 12.02 2.19
N PHE A 196 2.11 12.21 3.19
CA PHE A 196 1.83 11.84 4.57
C PHE A 196 1.80 13.05 5.49
N VAL A 197 0.97 13.00 6.53
CA VAL A 197 1.05 13.90 7.67
C VAL A 197 1.87 13.21 8.75
N PRO A 198 3.16 13.56 8.92
CA PRO A 198 4.05 12.88 9.85
C PRO A 198 3.52 12.87 11.28
N GLY A 199 3.62 11.74 11.97
CA GLY A 199 3.17 11.56 13.35
C GLY A 199 1.66 11.50 13.55
N SER A 200 0.87 11.56 12.47
CA SER A 200 -0.61 11.55 12.56
C SER A 200 -1.16 10.23 13.11
N HIS A 201 -0.47 9.12 12.95
CA HIS A 201 -0.84 7.82 13.53
C HIS A 201 -0.94 7.84 15.05
N LYS A 202 -0.20 8.74 15.72
CA LYS A 202 -0.22 8.94 17.18
C LYS A 202 -1.45 9.72 17.68
N LYS A 203 -2.27 10.25 16.76
CA LYS A 203 -3.51 10.95 17.11
C LYS A 203 -4.66 10.01 17.46
N ASN A 204 -4.53 8.73 17.19
CA ASN A 204 -5.53 7.68 17.44
C ASN A 204 -6.92 8.02 16.88
N ARG A 205 -6.96 8.65 15.71
CA ARG A 205 -8.18 9.01 14.99
C ARG A 205 -7.93 9.21 13.50
N ALA A 206 -8.98 9.07 12.72
CA ALA A 206 -9.00 9.53 11.33
C ALA A 206 -8.97 11.07 11.23
N PRO A 207 -8.58 11.66 10.08
CA PRO A 207 -8.70 13.09 9.85
C PRO A 207 -10.18 13.51 9.91
N ASN A 208 -10.43 14.67 10.51
CA ASN A 208 -11.78 15.28 10.48
C ASN A 208 -12.05 15.86 9.08
N LYS A 209 -13.30 16.12 8.75
CA LYS A 209 -13.70 16.66 7.44
C LYS A 209 -12.93 17.92 7.02
N SER A 210 -12.51 18.77 7.96
CA SER A 210 -11.68 19.96 7.68
C SER A 210 -10.19 19.65 7.48
N GLU A 211 -9.74 18.44 7.79
CA GLU A 211 -8.33 17.98 7.70
C GLU A 211 -8.09 17.09 6.48
N THR A 212 -9.12 16.74 5.69
CA THR A 212 -8.99 15.81 4.56
C THR A 212 -8.36 16.43 3.32
N THR A 213 -8.46 17.75 3.15
CA THR A 213 -7.96 18.40 1.94
C THR A 213 -6.44 18.45 1.92
N LEU A 214 -5.86 17.88 0.87
CA LEU A 214 -4.42 17.94 0.61
C LEU A 214 -4.06 19.35 0.07
N SER A 215 -3.66 20.24 0.96
CA SER A 215 -3.31 21.62 0.68
C SER A 215 -1.94 21.98 1.28
N LYS A 216 -1.49 23.22 1.09
CA LYS A 216 -0.26 23.72 1.72
C LYS A 216 -0.36 23.77 3.25
N ASP A 217 -1.57 23.92 3.77
CA ASP A 217 -1.82 24.05 5.21
C ASP A 217 -2.04 22.69 5.90
N SER A 218 -2.07 21.59 5.15
CA SER A 218 -2.34 20.25 5.69
C SER A 218 -1.17 19.64 6.48
N ASN A 219 0.01 20.28 6.50
CA ASN A 219 1.26 19.72 7.03
C ASN A 219 1.66 18.39 6.38
N ALA A 220 1.08 18.06 5.24
CA ALA A 220 1.43 16.86 4.50
C ALA A 220 2.71 17.07 3.69
N ILE A 221 3.61 16.11 3.76
CA ILE A 221 4.82 16.08 2.96
C ILE A 221 4.69 15.02 1.87
N HIS A 222 5.11 15.35 0.65
CA HIS A 222 5.17 14.37 -0.45
C HIS A 222 6.38 13.43 -0.28
N VAL A 223 6.26 12.25 -0.84
CA VAL A 223 7.34 11.27 -0.87
C VAL A 223 8.08 11.36 -2.20
N ASP A 224 9.40 11.48 -2.13
CA ASP A 224 10.30 11.25 -3.25
C ASP A 224 10.94 9.88 -3.10
N ALA A 225 10.77 9.02 -4.10
CA ALA A 225 11.31 7.67 -4.09
C ALA A 225 11.68 7.23 -5.52
N LYS A 226 12.76 6.45 -5.64
CA LYS A 226 13.14 5.83 -6.91
C LYS A 226 12.28 4.60 -7.20
N ALA A 227 12.15 4.27 -8.48
CA ALA A 227 11.57 3.00 -8.88
C ALA A 227 12.27 1.83 -8.16
N GLY A 228 11.48 0.90 -7.64
CA GLY A 228 11.96 -0.21 -6.80
C GLY A 228 11.96 0.06 -5.30
N SER A 229 11.69 1.30 -4.85
CA SER A 229 11.54 1.59 -3.41
C SER A 229 10.26 0.93 -2.85
N LEU A 230 10.32 0.56 -1.56
CA LEU A 230 9.18 0.09 -0.79
C LEU A 230 8.79 1.15 0.24
N ILE A 231 7.58 1.71 0.09
CA ILE A 231 7.01 2.72 0.99
C ILE A 231 6.12 1.98 1.97
N ILE A 232 6.46 2.02 3.26
CA ILE A 232 5.70 1.33 4.30
C ILE A 232 5.12 2.33 5.27
N PHE A 233 3.84 2.14 5.63
CA PHE A 233 3.20 3.04 6.58
C PHE A 233 2.16 2.35 7.47
N HIS A 234 2.04 2.90 8.66
CA HIS A 234 1.06 2.52 9.68
C HIS A 234 -0.34 2.89 9.19
N GLY A 235 -1.30 1.98 9.28
CA GLY A 235 -2.64 2.18 8.75
C GLY A 235 -3.42 3.36 9.33
N ALA A 236 -3.03 3.88 10.51
CA ALA A 236 -3.59 5.11 11.07
C ALA A 236 -2.83 6.38 10.67
N CYS A 237 -1.73 6.28 9.89
CA CYS A 237 -1.03 7.45 9.37
C CYS A 237 -1.89 8.12 8.29
N TRP A 238 -2.16 9.42 8.46
CA TRP A 238 -2.94 10.17 7.49
C TRP A 238 -2.15 10.37 6.21
N HIS A 239 -2.72 9.96 5.11
CA HIS A 239 -2.10 10.04 3.80
C HIS A 239 -3.11 10.33 2.72
N GLY A 240 -2.61 10.83 1.61
CA GLY A 240 -3.34 11.11 0.39
C GLY A 240 -2.37 11.04 -0.79
N ALA A 241 -2.75 11.52 -1.96
CA ALA A 241 -1.85 11.57 -3.10
C ALA A 241 -2.07 12.82 -3.92
N TYR A 242 -0.98 13.41 -4.40
CA TYR A 242 -1.08 14.51 -5.35
C TYR A 242 -1.65 14.04 -6.69
N ASN A 243 -2.30 14.94 -7.39
CA ASN A 243 -2.61 14.74 -8.79
C ASN A 243 -1.32 14.60 -9.61
N ARG A 244 -1.37 13.80 -10.67
CA ARG A 244 -0.24 13.64 -11.57
C ARG A 244 -0.28 14.71 -12.66
N THR A 245 0.76 15.51 -12.75
CA THR A 245 0.92 16.53 -13.82
C THR A 245 1.91 16.08 -14.90
N ALA A 246 2.79 15.16 -14.58
CA ALA A 246 3.77 14.62 -15.52
C ALA A 246 3.09 13.73 -16.59
N LYS A 247 3.65 13.75 -17.80
CA LYS A 247 3.25 12.85 -18.89
C LYS A 247 3.60 11.40 -18.56
N GLY A 248 2.90 10.46 -19.19
CA GLY A 248 3.13 9.02 -19.01
C GLY A 248 2.39 8.44 -17.82
N LEU A 249 2.76 7.25 -17.40
CA LEU A 249 2.12 6.51 -16.32
C LEU A 249 3.01 6.42 -15.07
N ARG A 250 2.37 6.45 -13.91
CA ARG A 250 2.96 6.03 -12.63
C ARG A 250 2.32 4.70 -12.22
N VAL A 251 3.16 3.73 -11.87
CA VAL A 251 2.72 2.42 -11.42
C VAL A 251 3.16 2.18 -9.99
N THR A 252 2.22 1.80 -9.14
CA THR A 252 2.46 1.40 -7.76
C THR A 252 1.69 0.15 -7.42
N MET A 253 2.22 -0.65 -6.50
CA MET A 253 1.58 -1.89 -6.03
C MET A 253 1.52 -1.89 -4.51
N PRO A 254 0.43 -1.43 -3.90
CA PRO A 254 0.19 -1.62 -2.47
C PRO A 254 -0.12 -3.09 -2.14
N VAL A 255 0.50 -3.55 -1.06
CA VAL A 255 0.19 -4.80 -0.35
C VAL A 255 -0.29 -4.41 1.03
N LEU A 256 -1.57 -4.53 1.28
CA LEU A 256 -2.16 -4.25 2.58
C LEU A 256 -2.07 -5.48 3.47
N MET A 257 -1.34 -5.34 4.58
CA MET A 257 -1.22 -6.36 5.62
C MET A 257 -2.11 -5.99 6.80
N ALA A 258 -2.71 -6.98 7.45
CA ALA A 258 -3.64 -6.79 8.56
C ALA A 258 -3.38 -7.77 9.70
N ARG A 259 -3.84 -7.42 10.91
CA ARG A 259 -3.95 -8.39 12.00
C ARG A 259 -5.02 -9.43 11.68
N THR A 260 -4.84 -10.66 12.11
CA THR A 260 -5.73 -11.80 11.80
C THR A 260 -7.20 -11.61 12.18
N TYR A 261 -7.49 -10.75 13.14
CA TYR A 261 -8.88 -10.45 13.55
C TYR A 261 -9.54 -9.34 12.74
N MET A 262 -8.81 -8.74 11.79
CA MET A 262 -9.38 -7.81 10.82
C MET A 262 -9.96 -8.59 9.64
N ARG A 263 -11.11 -8.13 9.14
CA ARG A 263 -11.62 -8.66 7.88
C ARG A 263 -10.72 -8.20 6.74
N THR A 264 -10.28 -9.13 5.90
CA THR A 264 -9.51 -8.82 4.70
C THR A 264 -10.38 -8.15 3.62
N GLU A 265 -9.77 -7.27 2.82
CA GLU A 265 -10.47 -6.63 1.69
C GLU A 265 -10.76 -7.63 0.57
N GLU A 266 -9.81 -8.54 0.31
CA GLU A 266 -9.96 -9.63 -0.64
C GLU A 266 -10.32 -10.93 0.09
N ASN A 267 -11.21 -11.73 -0.48
CA ASN A 267 -11.67 -12.99 0.14
C ASN A 267 -10.69 -14.15 -0.09
N LEU A 268 -9.44 -13.94 0.31
CA LEU A 268 -8.33 -14.84 0.01
C LEU A 268 -8.51 -16.23 0.58
N CYS A 269 -9.03 -16.36 1.79
CA CYS A 269 -9.20 -17.67 2.47
C CYS A 269 -10.08 -18.65 1.70
N GLU A 270 -11.00 -18.15 0.87
CA GLU A 270 -11.91 -18.99 0.10
C GLU A 270 -11.40 -19.30 -1.31
N ILE A 271 -10.47 -18.51 -1.84
CA ILE A 271 -10.11 -18.57 -3.27
C ILE A 271 -8.64 -18.92 -3.52
N VAL A 272 -7.77 -18.92 -2.49
CA VAL A 272 -6.36 -19.31 -2.64
C VAL A 272 -6.27 -20.80 -2.98
N PRO A 273 -5.66 -21.20 -4.12
CA PRO A 273 -5.50 -22.59 -4.49
C PRO A 273 -4.50 -23.32 -3.57
N ASP A 274 -4.80 -24.59 -3.26
CA ASP A 274 -3.93 -25.47 -2.47
C ASP A 274 -2.51 -25.56 -3.03
N GLU A 275 -2.35 -25.55 -4.35
CA GLU A 275 -1.04 -25.59 -5.02
C GLU A 275 -0.20 -24.35 -4.72
N MET A 276 -0.83 -23.19 -4.57
CA MET A 276 -0.16 -21.94 -4.19
C MET A 276 0.36 -22.03 -2.76
N LEU A 277 -0.45 -22.57 -1.84
CA LEU A 277 -0.03 -22.79 -0.45
C LEU A 277 1.11 -23.81 -0.34
N LYS A 278 1.07 -24.90 -1.14
CA LYS A 278 2.07 -25.97 -1.10
C LYS A 278 3.44 -25.56 -1.64
N ARG A 279 3.51 -24.68 -2.67
CA ARG A 279 4.78 -24.26 -3.26
C ARG A 279 5.47 -23.13 -2.50
N ASN A 280 4.75 -22.47 -1.62
CA ASN A 280 5.28 -21.37 -0.79
C ASN A 280 5.65 -21.84 0.61
N GLY A 281 6.43 -21.05 1.33
CA GLY A 281 6.84 -21.34 2.69
C GLY A 281 5.72 -21.13 3.73
N PRO A 282 5.95 -21.54 4.98
CA PRO A 282 4.91 -21.50 6.04
C PRO A 282 4.39 -20.10 6.39
N ARG A 283 5.03 -19.05 5.89
CA ARG A 283 4.62 -17.65 6.11
C ARG A 283 3.73 -17.11 4.98
N PHE A 284 3.50 -17.87 3.92
CA PHE A 284 2.63 -17.49 2.81
C PHE A 284 1.10 -17.62 3.17
#